data_4e13672063b19de020aa7f73ad62edac
#
_entry.id   4e13672063b19de020aa7f73ad62edac
#
_cell.length_a   1.000
_cell.length_b   1.000
_cell.length_c   1.000
_cell.angle_alpha   90.00
_cell.angle_beta   90.00
_cell.angle_gamma   90.00
#
_symmetry.space_group_name_H-M   'P 1'
#
loop_
_entity.id
_entity.type
_entity.pdbx_description
1 polymer ?
#
loop_
_entity_poly.entity_id
_entity_poly.type
_entity_poly.pdbx_seq_one_letter_code
_entity_poly.pdbx_strand_id
1 'polypeptide(L)'
;MTTVSRIFGLMIPVMQLDALEWKARNPSKDELHSAMQATRRRTIAGVQCYRTALGDSLLVPHETQLNPPRWELGHIGWFYDWWIARNPGYAKGLQADPLAKRKRARQASKGRDADSLYNSSDVHHSNRWSITLPTIDETLKDLEESLEETFECLAKLNNNPESHYFFRLSVLHEDMHAEAAIYMAQCLGISMDEGWKSLVFSTASTLMRAAPTPDTARSNPSPAVPNQLRLGHSQPWDLGFQGEGFCFDNECPKKTVQLQAFEIDSKPVSWEDYLAFIEDDGYRRRDLWTEEGWLWLAAQASQNKNERLGPRYLQCQSGAWMYQNFGQLEPLPLHQVARHLSYFEAQAWCRWKNRRLPSEAEWEWAAHQPGFEFGEVWEWTSSPFLPLCSLANFQCHPYQDYSYPWFDGRPVLKGHSLATPERLRHRKFRNFFTPERNDIFVGFRSAKSMV
;
A
#
# COMPACT_ATOMS: atom_id res chain seq x y z
N MET A 1 -19.26 -25.49 -10.90
CA MET A 1 -18.17 -25.52 -9.91
C MET A 1 -17.85 -24.08 -9.56
N THR A 2 -18.06 -23.65 -8.33
CA THR A 2 -17.84 -22.26 -7.91
C THR A 2 -16.35 -22.06 -7.70
N THR A 3 -15.75 -21.18 -8.48
CA THR A 3 -14.34 -20.82 -8.40
C THR A 3 -14.09 -20.00 -7.13
N VAL A 4 -13.11 -20.35 -6.33
CA VAL A 4 -12.85 -19.75 -5.01
C VAL A 4 -11.42 -19.22 -4.91
N SER A 5 -11.25 -17.99 -4.46
CA SER A 5 -9.94 -17.38 -4.09
C SER A 5 -9.86 -17.18 -2.57
N ARG A 6 -8.64 -17.23 -2.02
CA ARG A 6 -8.42 -16.98 -0.59
C ARG A 6 -7.85 -15.58 -0.37
N ILE A 7 -8.50 -14.79 0.48
CA ILE A 7 -7.98 -13.55 1.03
C ILE A 7 -7.96 -13.72 2.55
N PHE A 8 -6.83 -13.52 3.20
CA PHE A 8 -6.64 -13.67 4.64
C PHE A 8 -7.12 -15.02 5.22
N GLY A 9 -6.89 -16.13 4.49
CA GLY A 9 -7.35 -17.46 4.93
C GLY A 9 -8.85 -17.75 4.75
N LEU A 10 -9.66 -16.76 4.35
CA LEU A 10 -11.05 -16.95 3.98
C LEU A 10 -11.16 -17.37 2.51
N MET A 11 -11.92 -18.44 2.25
CA MET A 11 -12.26 -18.84 0.89
C MET A 11 -13.38 -17.93 0.37
N ILE A 12 -13.02 -16.92 -0.44
CA ILE A 12 -13.99 -16.06 -1.10
C ILE A 12 -14.14 -16.52 -2.54
N PRO A 13 -15.38 -16.80 -3.02
CA PRO A 13 -15.60 -17.04 -4.44
C PRO A 13 -15.08 -15.88 -5.29
N VAL A 14 -14.44 -16.15 -6.42
CA VAL A 14 -13.91 -15.12 -7.33
C VAL A 14 -15.00 -14.10 -7.70
N MET A 15 -16.23 -14.54 -7.97
CA MET A 15 -17.36 -13.64 -8.24
C MET A 15 -17.68 -12.69 -7.06
N GLN A 16 -17.48 -13.12 -5.83
CA GLN A 16 -17.69 -12.25 -4.66
C GLN A 16 -16.56 -11.23 -4.51
N LEU A 17 -15.32 -11.60 -4.86
CA LEU A 17 -14.20 -10.68 -4.90
C LEU A 17 -14.41 -9.62 -5.98
N ASP A 18 -14.84 -10.02 -7.18
CA ASP A 18 -15.17 -9.08 -8.26
C ASP A 18 -16.24 -8.06 -7.83
N ALA A 19 -17.26 -8.52 -7.09
CA ALA A 19 -18.31 -7.64 -6.58
C ALA A 19 -17.79 -6.65 -5.52
N LEU A 20 -16.88 -7.09 -4.64
CA LEU A 20 -16.25 -6.21 -3.63
C LEU A 20 -15.35 -5.16 -4.28
N GLU A 21 -14.53 -5.56 -5.25
CA GLU A 21 -13.67 -4.66 -6.02
C GLU A 21 -14.50 -3.63 -6.81
N TRP A 22 -15.59 -4.07 -7.44
CA TRP A 22 -16.49 -3.17 -8.16
C TRP A 22 -17.12 -2.15 -7.20
N LYS A 23 -17.61 -2.60 -6.05
CA LYS A 23 -18.22 -1.74 -5.03
C LYS A 23 -17.21 -0.71 -4.48
N ALA A 24 -15.96 -1.10 -4.26
CA ALA A 24 -14.90 -0.20 -3.81
C ALA A 24 -14.64 0.96 -4.81
N ARG A 25 -14.81 0.69 -6.11
CA ARG A 25 -14.60 1.67 -7.19
C ARG A 25 -15.86 2.47 -7.54
N ASN A 26 -17.02 2.03 -7.10
CA ASN A 26 -18.34 2.60 -7.44
C ASN A 26 -19.22 2.88 -6.22
N PRO A 27 -18.71 3.52 -5.15
CA PRO A 27 -19.56 3.84 -4.01
C PRO A 27 -20.66 4.82 -4.37
N SER A 28 -21.85 4.59 -3.84
CA SER A 28 -22.95 5.57 -3.86
C SER A 28 -22.61 6.79 -3.01
N LYS A 29 -23.44 7.83 -3.07
CA LYS A 29 -23.27 9.05 -2.28
C LYS A 29 -23.26 8.78 -0.77
N ASP A 30 -24.16 7.92 -0.28
CA ASP A 30 -24.24 7.54 1.14
C ASP A 30 -23.05 6.68 1.58
N GLU A 31 -22.60 5.81 0.69
CA GLU A 31 -21.39 5.01 0.92
C GLU A 31 -20.13 5.89 0.94
N LEU A 32 -20.03 6.93 0.09
CA LEU A 32 -18.95 7.92 0.15
C LEU A 32 -18.94 8.69 1.47
N HIS A 33 -20.12 9.16 1.92
CA HIS A 33 -20.24 9.84 3.21
C HIS A 33 -19.75 8.94 4.35
N SER A 34 -20.22 7.69 4.39
CA SER A 34 -19.81 6.70 5.39
C SER A 34 -18.32 6.36 5.29
N ALA A 35 -17.76 6.27 4.08
CA ALA A 35 -16.35 6.00 3.83
C ALA A 35 -15.46 7.14 4.36
N MET A 36 -15.80 8.40 4.10
CA MET A 36 -15.08 9.57 4.60
C MET A 36 -15.07 9.62 6.14
N GLN A 37 -16.19 9.28 6.78
CA GLN A 37 -16.22 9.18 8.23
C GLN A 37 -15.36 8.02 8.76
N ALA A 38 -15.37 6.88 8.08
CA ALA A 38 -14.60 5.71 8.50
C ALA A 38 -13.11 5.92 8.38
N THR A 39 -12.63 6.50 7.26
CA THR A 39 -11.20 6.80 7.10
C THR A 39 -10.75 7.88 8.08
N ARG A 40 -11.56 8.95 8.31
CA ARG A 40 -11.23 9.97 9.30
C ARG A 40 -11.11 9.42 10.72
N ARG A 41 -12.00 8.52 11.15
CA ARG A 41 -11.87 7.84 12.45
C ARG A 41 -10.56 7.06 12.56
N ARG A 42 -10.12 6.40 11.48
CA ARG A 42 -8.85 5.67 11.42
C ARG A 42 -7.66 6.64 11.54
N THR A 43 -7.69 7.75 10.81
CA THR A 43 -6.68 8.82 10.89
C THR A 43 -6.54 9.36 12.31
N ILE A 44 -7.66 9.71 12.94
CA ILE A 44 -7.68 10.27 14.31
C ILE A 44 -7.17 9.24 15.33
N ALA A 45 -7.54 7.96 15.21
CA ALA A 45 -7.06 6.91 16.11
C ALA A 45 -5.54 6.75 16.01
N GLY A 46 -4.97 6.77 14.79
CA GLY A 46 -3.53 6.76 14.57
C GLY A 46 -2.83 7.95 15.21
N VAL A 47 -3.35 9.16 15.00
CA VAL A 47 -2.81 10.39 15.62
C VAL A 47 -2.81 10.30 17.14
N GLN A 48 -3.82 9.69 17.76
CA GLN A 48 -3.89 9.51 19.21
C GLN A 48 -2.78 8.58 19.73
N CYS A 49 -2.48 7.49 19.02
CA CYS A 49 -1.35 6.62 19.34
C CYS A 49 -0.01 7.34 19.21
N TYR A 50 0.18 8.13 18.15
CA TYR A 50 1.36 8.98 17.98
C TYR A 50 1.49 10.03 19.09
N ARG A 51 0.39 10.68 19.45
CA ARG A 51 0.35 11.67 20.55
C ARG A 51 0.72 11.05 21.89
N THR A 52 0.26 9.85 22.15
CA THR A 52 0.61 9.09 23.36
C THR A 52 2.10 8.75 23.41
N ALA A 53 2.70 8.39 22.28
CA ALA A 53 4.10 7.98 22.20
C ALA A 53 5.09 9.16 22.12
N LEU A 54 4.73 10.25 21.41
CA LEU A 54 5.63 11.35 21.04
C LEU A 54 5.27 12.69 21.71
N GLY A 55 4.15 12.76 22.44
CA GLY A 55 3.58 14.00 22.95
C GLY A 55 2.96 14.87 21.85
N ASP A 56 2.50 16.07 22.21
CA ASP A 56 1.78 16.99 21.31
C ASP A 56 2.63 17.55 20.16
N SER A 57 3.96 17.48 20.27
CA SER A 57 4.85 17.93 19.20
C SER A 57 4.85 17.01 17.98
N LEU A 58 4.58 15.72 18.17
CA LEU A 58 4.67 14.63 17.17
C LEU A 58 6.01 14.67 16.40
N LEU A 59 7.11 15.00 17.08
CA LEU A 59 8.42 15.09 16.44
C LEU A 59 8.96 13.69 16.13
N VAL A 60 9.40 13.52 14.91
CA VAL A 60 10.03 12.30 14.40
C VAL A 60 11.39 12.63 13.77
N PRO A 61 12.33 11.67 13.70
CA PRO A 61 13.59 11.86 13.00
C PRO A 61 13.40 12.29 11.54
N HIS A 62 14.35 13.06 11.02
CA HIS A 62 14.39 13.37 9.59
C HIS A 62 14.93 12.15 8.84
N GLU A 63 14.06 11.47 8.11
CA GLU A 63 14.38 10.33 7.26
C GLU A 63 13.61 10.40 5.95
N THR A 64 14.23 9.92 4.87
CA THR A 64 13.64 9.95 3.53
C THR A 64 12.36 9.09 3.40
N GLN A 65 12.19 8.11 4.29
CA GLN A 65 11.08 7.16 4.28
C GLN A 65 9.92 7.60 5.18
N LEU A 66 10.10 8.66 6.00
CA LEU A 66 9.11 9.17 6.92
C LEU A 66 8.53 10.49 6.42
N ASN A 67 7.39 10.86 6.95
CA ASN A 67 6.86 12.22 6.94
C ASN A 67 6.56 12.67 8.37
N PRO A 68 6.65 13.97 8.70
CA PRO A 68 6.21 14.44 10.00
C PRO A 68 4.71 14.19 10.16
N PRO A 69 4.24 13.42 11.17
CA PRO A 69 2.82 13.07 11.33
C PRO A 69 1.91 14.30 11.41
N ARG A 70 2.41 15.38 12.00
CA ARG A 70 1.67 16.66 12.10
C ARG A 70 1.50 17.34 10.75
N TRP A 71 2.48 17.23 9.86
CA TRP A 71 2.39 17.72 8.50
C TRP A 71 1.39 16.89 7.68
N GLU A 72 1.46 15.55 7.78
CA GLU A 72 0.52 14.66 7.07
C GLU A 72 -0.92 14.92 7.47
N LEU A 73 -1.16 15.14 8.76
CA LEU A 73 -2.52 15.44 9.25
C LEU A 73 -3.10 16.69 8.59
N GLY A 74 -2.33 17.77 8.52
CA GLY A 74 -2.76 18.98 7.83
C GLY A 74 -2.88 18.82 6.31
N HIS A 75 -1.99 18.03 5.70
CA HIS A 75 -2.02 17.72 4.26
C HIS A 75 -3.30 16.95 3.88
N ILE A 76 -3.77 16.03 4.71
CA ILE A 76 -5.05 15.32 4.48
C ILE A 76 -6.21 16.32 4.39
N GLY A 77 -6.35 17.25 5.33
CA GLY A 77 -7.40 18.26 5.30
C GLY A 77 -7.27 19.20 4.11
N TRP A 78 -6.06 19.65 3.83
CA TRP A 78 -5.75 20.47 2.67
C TRP A 78 -6.13 19.80 1.35
N PHE A 79 -5.95 18.49 1.21
CA PHE A 79 -6.27 17.73 -0.01
C PHE A 79 -7.78 17.73 -0.30
N TYR A 80 -8.62 17.55 0.73
CA TYR A 80 -10.08 17.67 0.59
C TYR A 80 -10.49 19.09 0.19
N ASP A 81 -9.91 20.10 0.83
CA ASP A 81 -10.18 21.49 0.47
C ASP A 81 -9.79 21.79 -0.98
N TRP A 82 -8.59 21.40 -1.38
CA TRP A 82 -8.05 21.67 -2.71
C TRP A 82 -8.87 21.05 -3.83
N TRP A 83 -9.24 19.79 -3.68
CA TRP A 83 -9.92 19.03 -4.74
C TRP A 83 -11.43 19.14 -4.70
N ILE A 84 -12.05 19.50 -3.57
CA ILE A 84 -13.51 19.55 -3.40
C ILE A 84 -13.97 20.97 -3.06
N ALA A 85 -13.80 21.42 -1.82
CA ALA A 85 -14.47 22.65 -1.33
C ALA A 85 -14.03 23.92 -2.09
N ARG A 86 -12.77 23.99 -2.50
CA ARG A 86 -12.18 25.13 -3.21
C ARG A 86 -12.14 24.95 -4.72
N ASN A 87 -12.42 23.75 -5.24
CA ASN A 87 -12.38 23.46 -6.66
C ASN A 87 -13.69 23.84 -7.34
N PRO A 88 -13.71 24.85 -8.23
CA PRO A 88 -14.94 25.23 -8.93
C PRO A 88 -15.44 24.14 -9.89
N GLY A 89 -14.57 23.21 -10.27
CA GLY A 89 -14.87 22.09 -11.16
C GLY A 89 -15.16 20.75 -10.45
N TYR A 90 -15.31 20.74 -9.12
CA TYR A 90 -15.42 19.48 -8.38
C TYR A 90 -16.54 18.54 -8.86
N ALA A 91 -17.62 19.08 -9.40
CA ALA A 91 -18.75 18.31 -9.94
C ALA A 91 -18.53 17.78 -11.37
N LYS A 92 -17.43 18.18 -12.03
CA LYS A 92 -17.11 17.78 -13.43
C LYS A 92 -16.29 16.48 -13.51
N GLY A 93 -15.87 15.91 -12.38
CA GLY A 93 -15.08 14.69 -12.36
C GLY A 93 -13.81 14.80 -13.20
N LEU A 94 -13.53 13.82 -14.03
CA LEU A 94 -12.37 13.79 -14.93
C LEU A 94 -12.32 14.93 -15.95
N GLN A 95 -13.46 15.61 -16.21
CA GLN A 95 -13.54 16.76 -17.11
C GLN A 95 -13.21 18.09 -16.41
N ALA A 96 -12.84 18.07 -15.13
CA ALA A 96 -12.42 19.26 -14.42
C ALA A 96 -11.07 19.77 -14.95
N ASP A 97 -10.97 21.08 -15.16
CA ASP A 97 -9.70 21.71 -15.46
C ASP A 97 -8.80 21.67 -14.20
N PRO A 98 -7.67 20.94 -14.24
CA PRO A 98 -6.75 20.85 -13.11
C PRO A 98 -6.11 22.20 -12.75
N LEU A 99 -6.01 23.12 -13.71
CA LEU A 99 -5.44 24.46 -13.55
C LEU A 99 -6.47 25.53 -13.18
N ALA A 100 -7.76 25.16 -13.04
CA ALA A 100 -8.80 26.09 -12.65
C ALA A 100 -8.42 26.82 -11.35
N LYS A 101 -8.53 28.14 -11.34
CA LYS A 101 -8.23 28.95 -10.16
C LYS A 101 -9.08 28.48 -8.96
N ARG A 102 -8.42 28.04 -7.92
CA ARG A 102 -9.06 27.62 -6.67
C ARG A 102 -9.67 28.84 -5.96
N LYS A 103 -10.76 28.63 -5.23
CA LYS A 103 -11.22 29.60 -4.25
C LYS A 103 -10.11 29.87 -3.24
N ARG A 104 -10.21 31.00 -2.51
CA ARG A 104 -9.20 31.37 -1.51
C ARG A 104 -8.92 30.18 -0.56
N ALA A 105 -7.65 29.95 -0.27
CA ALA A 105 -7.21 28.94 0.67
C ALA A 105 -7.85 29.19 2.05
N ARG A 106 -8.21 28.09 2.74
CA ARG A 106 -8.47 28.15 4.17
C ARG A 106 -7.25 28.73 4.85
N GLN A 107 -7.43 29.69 5.72
CA GLN A 107 -6.36 30.13 6.58
C GLN A 107 -6.21 29.08 7.67
N ALA A 108 -5.13 28.33 7.62
CA ALA A 108 -4.71 27.56 8.77
C ALA A 108 -4.57 28.49 9.97
N SER A 109 -4.80 28.00 11.18
CA SER A 109 -4.80 28.82 12.39
C SER A 109 -3.58 29.75 12.46
N LYS A 110 -3.75 30.96 12.95
CA LYS A 110 -2.77 32.08 12.94
C LYS A 110 -2.56 32.74 11.57
N GLY A 111 -3.54 32.68 10.67
CA GLY A 111 -3.53 33.46 9.42
C GLY A 111 -2.54 32.96 8.36
N ARG A 112 -2.01 31.74 8.49
CA ARG A 112 -1.14 31.13 7.48
C ARG A 112 -1.95 30.54 6.35
N ASP A 113 -1.44 30.69 5.15
CA ASP A 113 -1.99 30.06 3.95
C ASP A 113 -1.73 28.53 3.98
N ALA A 114 -2.81 27.72 3.97
CA ALA A 114 -2.71 26.28 3.99
C ALA A 114 -1.97 25.71 2.76
N ASP A 115 -2.01 26.38 1.60
CA ASP A 115 -1.27 25.97 0.41
C ASP A 115 0.24 26.01 0.65
N SER A 116 0.73 27.09 1.28
CA SER A 116 2.15 27.23 1.62
C SER A 116 2.66 26.24 2.67
N LEU A 117 1.75 25.65 3.45
CA LEU A 117 2.08 24.67 4.49
C LEU A 117 2.01 23.23 3.98
N TYR A 118 1.00 22.89 3.18
CA TYR A 118 0.58 21.51 2.98
C TYR A 118 0.53 21.06 1.52
N ASN A 119 0.75 21.95 0.54
CA ASN A 119 0.83 21.51 -0.85
C ASN A 119 2.11 20.70 -1.09
N SER A 120 1.97 19.39 -1.28
CA SER A 120 3.11 18.48 -1.46
C SER A 120 3.91 18.74 -2.75
N SER A 121 3.33 19.40 -3.74
CA SER A 121 4.01 19.80 -4.98
C SER A 121 4.93 21.01 -4.78
N ASP A 122 4.62 21.89 -3.83
CA ASP A 122 5.37 23.12 -3.55
C ASP A 122 6.28 22.97 -2.32
N VAL A 123 5.84 22.16 -1.33
CA VAL A 123 6.58 21.91 -0.09
C VAL A 123 7.48 20.70 -0.25
N HIS A 124 8.75 20.94 -0.55
CA HIS A 124 9.74 19.88 -0.69
C HIS A 124 9.81 19.01 0.58
N HIS A 125 10.00 17.70 0.41
CA HIS A 125 9.96 16.72 1.50
C HIS A 125 10.85 17.12 2.69
N SER A 126 12.13 17.52 2.44
CA SER A 126 13.06 17.91 3.50
C SER A 126 12.62 19.14 4.31
N ASN A 127 11.80 20.03 3.73
CA ASN A 127 11.34 21.24 4.39
C ASN A 127 10.19 20.98 5.38
N ARG A 128 9.51 19.83 5.31
CA ARG A 128 8.35 19.50 6.14
C ARG A 128 8.68 19.45 7.64
N TRP A 129 9.95 19.20 8.00
CA TRP A 129 10.44 19.21 9.40
C TRP A 129 10.72 20.62 9.93
N SER A 130 11.02 21.59 9.07
CA SER A 130 11.39 22.96 9.45
C SER A 130 10.21 23.95 9.43
N ILE A 131 9.10 23.58 8.81
CA ILE A 131 7.92 24.44 8.74
C ILE A 131 7.26 24.55 10.12
N THR A 132 6.97 25.79 10.54
CA THR A 132 6.18 26.01 11.75
C THR A 132 4.70 25.71 11.44
N LEU A 133 4.21 24.58 11.93
CA LEU A 133 2.84 24.12 11.73
C LEU A 133 1.93 24.60 12.87
N PRO A 134 0.60 24.70 12.65
CA PRO A 134 -0.41 24.84 13.70
C PRO A 134 -0.26 23.76 14.78
N THR A 135 -0.82 23.96 15.94
CA THR A 135 -0.88 22.92 16.99
C THR A 135 -1.70 21.72 16.50
N ILE A 136 -1.53 20.58 17.15
CA ILE A 136 -2.28 19.38 16.81
C ILE A 136 -3.79 19.59 16.96
N ASP A 137 -4.22 20.28 18.01
CA ASP A 137 -5.64 20.54 18.27
C ASP A 137 -6.24 21.51 17.23
N GLU A 138 -5.48 22.54 16.83
CA GLU A 138 -5.85 23.42 15.73
C GLU A 138 -5.98 22.65 14.40
N THR A 139 -5.03 21.72 14.13
CA THR A 139 -5.06 20.91 12.89
C THR A 139 -6.22 19.92 12.90
N LEU A 140 -6.54 19.30 14.05
CA LEU A 140 -7.70 18.42 14.18
C LEU A 140 -9.01 19.17 13.95
N LYS A 141 -9.12 20.42 14.44
CA LYS A 141 -10.29 21.27 14.17
C LYS A 141 -10.39 21.61 12.67
N ASP A 142 -9.29 21.99 12.03
CA ASP A 142 -9.26 22.26 10.58
C ASP A 142 -9.69 21.03 9.77
N LEU A 143 -9.29 19.82 10.23
CA LEU A 143 -9.68 18.54 9.61
C LEU A 143 -11.22 18.31 9.70
N GLU A 144 -11.80 18.58 10.84
CA GLU A 144 -13.25 18.43 11.07
C GLU A 144 -14.03 19.40 10.17
N GLU A 145 -13.67 20.69 10.18
CA GLU A 145 -14.29 21.70 9.34
C GLU A 145 -14.17 21.39 7.84
N SER A 146 -13.01 20.90 7.39
CA SER A 146 -12.79 20.47 6.00
C SER A 146 -13.72 19.32 5.61
N LEU A 147 -13.95 18.38 6.52
CA LEU A 147 -14.85 17.25 6.27
C LEU A 147 -16.30 17.70 6.19
N GLU A 148 -16.74 18.62 7.06
CA GLU A 148 -18.09 19.20 7.02
C GLU A 148 -18.36 19.93 5.71
N GLU A 149 -17.44 20.80 5.26
CA GLU A 149 -17.54 21.47 3.96
C GLU A 149 -17.60 20.47 2.80
N THR A 150 -16.84 19.37 2.91
CA THR A 150 -16.86 18.28 1.91
C THR A 150 -18.25 17.63 1.87
N PHE A 151 -18.88 17.37 3.00
CA PHE A 151 -20.24 16.82 3.06
C PHE A 151 -21.27 17.77 2.47
N GLU A 152 -21.14 19.07 2.71
CA GLU A 152 -22.01 20.07 2.06
C GLU A 152 -21.87 20.05 0.53
N CYS A 153 -20.64 19.90 0.02
CA CYS A 153 -20.40 19.78 -1.41
C CYS A 153 -21.00 18.49 -1.97
N LEU A 154 -20.82 17.35 -1.28
CA LEU A 154 -21.38 16.07 -1.66
C LEU A 154 -22.93 16.13 -1.68
N ALA A 155 -23.55 16.80 -0.70
CA ALA A 155 -25.00 16.96 -0.62
C ALA A 155 -25.59 17.66 -1.86
N LYS A 156 -24.88 18.61 -2.45
CA LYS A 156 -25.28 19.40 -3.63
C LYS A 156 -25.17 18.63 -4.94
N LEU A 157 -24.47 17.48 -4.98
CA LEU A 157 -24.30 16.69 -6.21
C LEU A 157 -25.55 15.87 -6.54
N ASN A 158 -25.75 15.67 -7.84
CA ASN A 158 -26.67 14.68 -8.37
C ASN A 158 -26.08 13.26 -8.23
N ASN A 159 -26.88 12.22 -8.41
CA ASN A 159 -26.44 10.82 -8.38
C ASN A 159 -25.67 10.41 -9.65
N ASN A 160 -24.94 11.31 -10.29
CA ASN A 160 -24.07 10.98 -11.40
C ASN A 160 -22.72 10.45 -10.87
N PRO A 161 -22.34 9.20 -11.13
CA PRO A 161 -21.07 8.62 -10.67
C PRO A 161 -19.82 9.41 -11.06
N GLU A 162 -19.81 10.07 -12.22
CA GLU A 162 -18.66 10.87 -12.66
C GLU A 162 -18.43 12.09 -11.77
N SER A 163 -19.51 12.72 -11.26
CA SER A 163 -19.41 13.86 -10.35
C SER A 163 -18.79 13.50 -8.99
N HIS A 164 -18.71 12.22 -8.66
CA HIS A 164 -18.13 11.73 -7.41
C HIS A 164 -16.61 11.50 -7.47
N TYR A 165 -15.97 11.77 -8.61
CA TYR A 165 -14.54 11.47 -8.83
C TYR A 165 -13.63 12.02 -7.73
N PHE A 166 -13.73 13.32 -7.40
CA PHE A 166 -12.85 13.94 -6.41
C PHE A 166 -13.14 13.46 -4.97
N PHE A 167 -14.37 13.07 -4.69
CA PHE A 167 -14.71 12.47 -3.39
C PHE A 167 -14.08 11.09 -3.24
N ARG A 168 -14.11 10.26 -4.28
CA ARG A 168 -13.42 8.97 -4.31
C ARG A 168 -11.93 9.15 -4.20
N LEU A 169 -11.35 10.07 -4.97
CA LEU A 169 -9.93 10.40 -4.93
C LEU A 169 -9.49 10.80 -3.50
N SER A 170 -10.23 11.70 -2.85
CA SER A 170 -9.87 12.20 -1.52
C SER A 170 -9.99 11.13 -0.43
N VAL A 171 -11.02 10.28 -0.48
CA VAL A 171 -11.14 9.13 0.43
C VAL A 171 -9.97 8.17 0.26
N LEU A 172 -9.63 7.81 -0.99
CA LEU A 172 -8.53 6.88 -1.26
C LEU A 172 -7.17 7.50 -0.90
N HIS A 173 -7.00 8.80 -1.07
CA HIS A 173 -5.81 9.52 -0.64
C HIS A 173 -5.65 9.49 0.89
N GLU A 174 -6.70 9.76 1.66
CA GLU A 174 -6.67 9.63 3.12
C GLU A 174 -6.43 8.17 3.55
N ASP A 175 -6.99 7.19 2.86
CA ASP A 175 -6.72 5.76 3.09
C ASP A 175 -5.25 5.39 2.86
N MET A 176 -4.57 5.98 1.87
CA MET A 176 -3.13 5.81 1.66
C MET A 176 -2.32 6.39 2.82
N HIS A 177 -2.69 7.57 3.32
CA HIS A 177 -2.05 8.15 4.50
C HIS A 177 -2.34 7.37 5.78
N ALA A 178 -3.52 6.77 5.91
CA ALA A 178 -3.84 5.88 7.02
C ALA A 178 -2.98 4.60 7.01
N GLU A 179 -2.70 4.03 5.83
CA GLU A 179 -1.72 2.95 5.68
C GLU A 179 -0.31 3.42 6.00
N ALA A 180 0.08 4.59 5.50
CA ALA A 180 1.38 5.20 5.78
C ALA A 180 1.63 5.38 7.28
N ALA A 181 0.64 5.85 8.03
CA ALA A 181 0.73 5.98 9.48
C ALA A 181 1.05 4.65 10.17
N ILE A 182 0.55 3.52 9.66
CA ILE A 182 0.80 2.20 10.26
C ILE A 182 2.25 1.74 10.01
N TYR A 183 2.76 1.83 8.78
CA TYR A 183 4.15 1.43 8.54
C TYR A 183 5.16 2.41 9.16
N MET A 184 4.83 3.69 9.28
CA MET A 184 5.64 4.64 10.05
C MET A 184 5.64 4.32 11.56
N ALA A 185 4.49 3.91 12.14
CA ALA A 185 4.42 3.44 13.52
C ALA A 185 5.31 2.20 13.75
N GLN A 186 5.29 1.25 12.80
CA GLN A 186 6.21 0.11 12.81
C GLN A 186 7.68 0.57 12.79
N CYS A 187 8.01 1.52 11.90
CA CYS A 187 9.37 2.06 11.78
C CYS A 187 9.85 2.77 13.07
N LEU A 188 8.98 3.52 13.69
CA LEU A 188 9.25 4.30 14.92
C LEU A 188 9.10 3.49 16.22
N GLY A 189 8.67 2.23 16.14
CA GLY A 189 8.40 1.40 17.31
C GLY A 189 7.20 1.88 18.13
N ILE A 190 6.24 2.56 17.53
CA ILE A 190 5.03 3.06 18.18
C ILE A 190 3.98 1.95 18.23
N SER A 191 3.58 1.57 19.45
CA SER A 191 2.53 0.57 19.64
C SER A 191 1.16 1.09 19.25
N MET A 192 0.38 0.27 18.55
CA MET A 192 -1.03 0.52 18.27
C MET A 192 -1.87 0.13 19.50
N ASP A 193 -2.79 0.99 19.92
CA ASP A 193 -3.78 0.62 20.93
C ASP A 193 -4.88 -0.28 20.34
N GLU A 194 -5.73 -0.86 21.18
CA GLU A 194 -6.81 -1.75 20.74
C GLU A 194 -7.87 -1.02 19.89
N GLY A 195 -8.07 0.27 20.14
CA GLY A 195 -8.97 1.12 19.36
C GLY A 195 -8.50 1.22 17.91
N TRP A 196 -7.24 1.61 17.69
CA TRP A 196 -6.65 1.71 16.36
C TRP A 196 -6.54 0.34 15.67
N LYS A 197 -6.06 -0.69 16.40
CA LYS A 197 -6.03 -2.08 15.88
C LYS A 197 -7.38 -2.55 15.37
N SER A 198 -8.46 -2.28 16.11
CA SER A 198 -9.80 -2.69 15.72
C SER A 198 -10.28 -2.01 14.43
N LEU A 199 -9.89 -0.76 14.19
CA LEU A 199 -10.23 -0.02 12.97
C LEU A 199 -9.39 -0.45 11.76
N VAL A 200 -8.16 -0.94 11.98
CA VAL A 200 -7.25 -1.39 10.92
C VAL A 200 -7.52 -2.86 10.56
N PHE A 201 -7.66 -3.72 11.57
CA PHE A 201 -7.70 -5.17 11.40
C PHE A 201 -9.10 -5.76 11.63
N SER A 202 -10.16 -4.96 11.65
CA SER A 202 -11.52 -5.40 12.02
C SER A 202 -12.09 -6.53 11.17
N THR A 203 -11.63 -6.68 9.93
CA THR A 203 -11.96 -7.80 9.04
C THR A 203 -10.90 -8.89 8.98
N ALA A 204 -9.65 -8.56 9.33
CA ALA A 204 -8.51 -9.48 9.35
C ALA A 204 -8.27 -10.12 10.73
N SER A 205 -8.80 -9.51 11.80
CA SER A 205 -8.46 -9.87 13.18
C SER A 205 -9.01 -11.22 13.66
N THR A 206 -9.96 -11.81 12.96
CA THR A 206 -10.37 -13.20 13.22
C THR A 206 -9.24 -14.20 12.90
N LEU A 207 -8.29 -13.80 12.08
CA LEU A 207 -7.19 -14.64 11.59
C LEU A 207 -5.88 -14.44 12.35
N MET A 208 -5.62 -13.26 12.91
CA MET A 208 -4.44 -13.04 13.76
C MET A 208 -4.57 -13.62 15.16
N ARG A 209 -5.78 -13.98 15.62
CA ARG A 209 -6.04 -14.59 16.94
C ARG A 209 -5.96 -16.10 16.98
N ALA A 210 -5.90 -16.78 15.87
CA ALA A 210 -5.77 -18.23 15.82
C ALA A 210 -4.33 -18.63 15.46
N ALA A 211 -3.39 -18.46 16.38
CA ALA A 211 -2.37 -19.50 16.50
C ALA A 211 -3.15 -20.80 16.75
N PRO A 212 -3.02 -21.84 15.93
CA PRO A 212 -3.71 -23.09 16.18
C PRO A 212 -3.21 -23.63 17.52
N THR A 213 -4.09 -23.66 18.52
CA THR A 213 -3.87 -24.55 19.67
C THR A 213 -3.74 -25.97 19.12
N PRO A 214 -2.85 -26.81 19.65
CA PRO A 214 -2.53 -28.13 19.08
C PRO A 214 -3.69 -29.12 18.97
N ASP A 215 -4.90 -28.77 19.40
CA ASP A 215 -6.01 -29.72 19.63
C ASP A 215 -7.18 -29.66 18.65
N THR A 216 -7.14 -28.91 17.53
CA THR A 216 -8.24 -28.94 16.55
C THR A 216 -7.87 -29.56 15.20
N ALA A 217 -6.92 -30.48 15.17
CA ALA A 217 -6.55 -31.24 13.99
C ALA A 217 -7.49 -32.42 13.73
N ARG A 218 -8.80 -32.20 13.53
CA ARG A 218 -9.71 -33.16 12.88
C ARG A 218 -10.87 -32.43 12.20
N SER A 219 -10.59 -31.78 11.09
CA SER A 219 -11.63 -31.46 10.10
C SER A 219 -11.16 -31.97 8.73
N ASN A 220 -12.06 -32.52 7.95
CA ASN A 220 -11.83 -33.11 6.64
C ASN A 220 -10.87 -32.29 5.79
N PRO A 221 -9.87 -32.90 5.13
CA PRO A 221 -8.95 -32.17 4.29
C PRO A 221 -9.73 -31.51 3.15
N SER A 222 -9.79 -30.17 3.19
CA SER A 222 -10.16 -29.37 2.04
C SER A 222 -9.21 -29.74 0.88
N PRO A 223 -9.64 -29.80 -0.37
CA PRO A 223 -8.74 -30.14 -1.47
C PRO A 223 -7.49 -29.27 -1.40
N ALA A 224 -6.33 -29.91 -1.38
CA ALA A 224 -5.04 -29.22 -1.26
C ALA A 224 -4.92 -28.18 -2.39
N VAL A 225 -4.77 -26.91 -2.01
CA VAL A 225 -4.47 -25.85 -2.98
C VAL A 225 -3.08 -26.16 -3.53
N PRO A 226 -2.90 -26.23 -4.85
CA PRO A 226 -1.58 -26.47 -5.42
C PRO A 226 -0.61 -25.36 -4.97
N ASN A 227 0.60 -25.71 -4.58
CA ASN A 227 1.63 -24.75 -4.17
C ASN A 227 1.99 -23.78 -5.29
N GLN A 228 1.68 -24.13 -6.54
CA GLN A 228 1.99 -23.34 -7.73
C GLN A 228 0.82 -23.35 -8.71
N LEU A 229 0.61 -22.21 -9.34
CA LEU A 229 -0.30 -22.04 -10.48
C LEU A 229 0.52 -22.04 -11.77
N ARG A 230 -0.06 -22.59 -12.84
CA ARG A 230 0.63 -22.71 -14.13
C ARG A 230 -0.23 -22.21 -15.27
N LEU A 231 0.39 -21.37 -16.10
CA LEU A 231 -0.08 -21.08 -17.44
C LEU A 231 0.74 -21.92 -18.42
N GLY A 232 0.11 -22.97 -18.96
CA GLY A 232 0.82 -23.97 -19.77
C GLY A 232 1.09 -23.54 -21.24
N HIS A 233 0.50 -22.44 -21.68
CA HIS A 233 0.63 -21.93 -23.07
C HIS A 233 0.54 -20.41 -23.10
N SER A 234 1.03 -19.83 -24.16
CA SER A 234 0.95 -18.38 -24.36
C SER A 234 -0.49 -17.92 -24.60
N GLN A 235 -0.93 -16.84 -23.94
CA GLN A 235 -2.24 -16.23 -24.15
C GLN A 235 -2.23 -14.72 -23.91
N PRO A 236 -3.15 -13.97 -24.55
CA PRO A 236 -3.31 -12.55 -24.26
C PRO A 236 -3.89 -12.33 -22.86
N TRP A 237 -3.48 -11.23 -22.23
CA TRP A 237 -4.02 -10.75 -20.97
C TRP A 237 -4.24 -9.23 -21.01
N ASP A 238 -5.40 -8.78 -20.54
CA ASP A 238 -5.73 -7.35 -20.46
C ASP A 238 -5.25 -6.79 -19.12
N LEU A 239 -4.05 -6.24 -19.13
CA LEU A 239 -3.44 -5.55 -17.98
C LEU A 239 -4.06 -4.16 -17.81
N GLY A 240 -4.27 -3.75 -16.57
CA GLY A 240 -4.86 -2.47 -16.22
C GLY A 240 -6.38 -2.49 -16.11
N PHE A 241 -6.96 -1.31 -15.79
CA PHE A 241 -8.37 -1.17 -15.51
C PHE A 241 -9.17 -0.87 -16.80
N GLN A 242 -10.26 -1.58 -16.96
CA GLN A 242 -11.30 -1.28 -17.94
C GLN A 242 -12.64 -1.56 -17.29
N GLY A 243 -13.43 -0.53 -17.06
CA GLY A 243 -14.73 -0.69 -16.46
C GLY A 243 -15.32 0.65 -16.08
N GLU A 244 -16.49 0.59 -15.47
CA GLU A 244 -17.13 1.75 -14.85
C GLU A 244 -16.54 2.01 -13.46
N GLY A 245 -16.49 3.27 -13.06
CA GLY A 245 -16.09 3.69 -11.75
C GLY A 245 -14.73 4.34 -11.69
N PHE A 246 -14.21 4.49 -10.47
CA PHE A 246 -12.94 5.14 -10.23
C PHE A 246 -11.75 4.24 -10.62
N CYS A 247 -10.77 4.82 -11.30
CA CYS A 247 -9.43 4.25 -11.44
C CYS A 247 -8.39 5.37 -11.30
N PHE A 248 -7.18 5.00 -10.93
CA PHE A 248 -6.04 5.90 -11.03
C PHE A 248 -5.56 5.97 -12.48
N ASP A 249 -4.98 7.08 -12.87
CA ASP A 249 -4.48 7.29 -14.24
C ASP A 249 -3.43 6.26 -14.66
N ASN A 250 -2.61 5.78 -13.73
CA ASN A 250 -1.60 4.75 -14.00
C ASN A 250 -2.21 3.35 -14.28
N GLU A 251 -3.47 3.15 -13.97
CA GLU A 251 -4.21 1.90 -14.26
C GLU A 251 -4.82 1.92 -15.67
N CYS A 252 -4.79 3.06 -16.34
CA CYS A 252 -5.45 3.31 -17.63
C CYS A 252 -4.48 3.81 -18.71
N PRO A 253 -4.80 3.65 -19.99
CA PRO A 253 -5.79 2.72 -20.51
C PRO A 253 -5.35 1.26 -20.32
N LYS A 254 -6.29 0.32 -20.35
CA LYS A 254 -5.91 -1.11 -20.37
C LYS A 254 -4.97 -1.40 -21.55
N LYS A 255 -4.06 -2.34 -21.36
CA LYS A 255 -3.10 -2.79 -22.35
C LYS A 255 -3.16 -4.30 -22.49
N THR A 256 -3.43 -4.80 -23.70
CA THR A 256 -3.30 -6.24 -23.95
C THR A 256 -1.82 -6.61 -24.08
N VAL A 257 -1.38 -7.53 -23.24
CA VAL A 257 -0.02 -8.10 -23.24
C VAL A 257 -0.08 -9.58 -23.54
N GLN A 258 0.98 -10.13 -24.15
CA GLN A 258 1.08 -11.56 -24.42
C GLN A 258 1.83 -12.24 -23.27
N LEU A 259 1.12 -12.99 -22.44
CA LEU A 259 1.76 -13.84 -21.42
C LEU A 259 2.37 -15.06 -22.09
N GLN A 260 3.61 -15.39 -21.74
CA GLN A 260 4.25 -16.64 -22.11
C GLN A 260 3.91 -17.73 -21.08
N ALA A 261 4.21 -18.99 -21.36
CA ALA A 261 4.03 -20.06 -20.40
C ALA A 261 4.90 -19.84 -19.14
N PHE A 262 4.30 -19.92 -17.97
CA PHE A 262 5.00 -19.71 -16.69
C PHE A 262 4.34 -20.48 -15.54
N GLU A 263 5.10 -20.59 -14.46
CA GLU A 263 4.67 -21.08 -13.16
C GLU A 263 4.85 -19.98 -12.13
N ILE A 264 3.90 -19.79 -11.23
CA ILE A 264 3.91 -18.80 -10.16
C ILE A 264 3.49 -19.45 -8.84
N ASP A 265 4.12 -19.09 -7.73
CA ASP A 265 3.74 -19.58 -6.42
C ASP A 265 2.34 -19.11 -6.06
N SER A 266 1.52 -19.99 -5.48
CA SER A 266 0.16 -19.66 -5.07
C SER A 266 0.09 -18.76 -3.84
N LYS A 267 1.19 -18.70 -3.07
CA LYS A 267 1.35 -17.88 -1.85
C LYS A 267 2.63 -17.05 -1.92
N PRO A 268 2.68 -15.91 -1.22
CA PRO A 268 3.93 -15.22 -0.97
C PRO A 268 4.91 -16.07 -0.16
N VAL A 269 6.20 -15.76 -0.24
CA VAL A 269 7.27 -16.43 0.51
C VAL A 269 7.05 -16.28 2.01
N SER A 270 7.14 -17.39 2.74
CA SER A 270 7.04 -17.43 4.21
C SER A 270 8.38 -17.08 4.89
N TRP A 271 8.34 -16.78 6.18
CA TRP A 271 9.57 -16.62 6.96
C TRP A 271 10.40 -17.90 7.01
N GLU A 272 9.75 -19.07 7.07
CA GLU A 272 10.43 -20.37 7.02
C GLU A 272 11.24 -20.53 5.73
N ASP A 273 10.65 -20.22 4.57
CA ASP A 273 11.32 -20.25 3.27
C ASP A 273 12.43 -19.20 3.16
N TYR A 274 12.22 -18.03 3.76
CA TYR A 274 13.20 -16.94 3.69
C TYR A 274 14.41 -17.19 4.61
N LEU A 275 14.19 -17.78 5.79
CA LEU A 275 15.27 -18.14 6.69
C LEU A 275 16.28 -19.11 6.06
N ALA A 276 15.82 -20.06 5.25
CA ALA A 276 16.70 -20.97 4.54
C ALA A 276 17.71 -20.23 3.63
N PHE A 277 17.31 -19.10 3.04
CA PHE A 277 18.22 -18.23 2.28
C PHE A 277 19.24 -17.52 3.17
N ILE A 278 18.82 -17.06 4.35
CA ILE A 278 19.72 -16.41 5.32
C ILE A 278 20.73 -17.42 5.86
N GLU A 279 20.30 -18.64 6.17
CA GLU A 279 21.12 -19.71 6.73
C GLU A 279 22.10 -20.29 5.71
N ASP A 280 21.80 -20.22 4.41
CA ASP A 280 22.73 -20.55 3.30
C ASP A 280 23.63 -19.35 2.93
N ASP A 281 23.89 -18.45 3.87
CA ASP A 281 24.73 -17.25 3.70
C ASP A 281 24.34 -16.34 2.51
N GLY A 282 23.05 -16.32 2.13
CA GLY A 282 22.56 -15.59 0.98
C GLY A 282 22.94 -14.10 0.96
N TYR A 283 23.05 -13.47 2.12
CA TYR A 283 23.50 -12.07 2.26
C TYR A 283 25.01 -11.87 2.02
N ARG A 284 25.81 -12.93 1.95
CA ARG A 284 27.26 -12.88 1.68
C ARG A 284 27.61 -13.36 0.27
N ARG A 285 26.67 -13.94 -0.44
CA ARG A 285 26.87 -14.51 -1.79
C ARG A 285 26.63 -13.44 -2.85
N ARG A 286 27.73 -12.76 -3.29
CA ARG A 286 27.70 -11.69 -4.27
C ARG A 286 27.01 -12.07 -5.60
N ASP A 287 27.13 -13.32 -6.00
CA ASP A 287 26.54 -13.88 -7.23
C ASP A 287 25.00 -13.83 -7.26
N LEU A 288 24.36 -13.76 -6.10
CA LEU A 288 22.90 -13.68 -5.97
C LEU A 288 22.35 -12.26 -6.12
N TRP A 289 23.17 -11.23 -5.96
CA TRP A 289 22.74 -9.83 -5.94
C TRP A 289 22.99 -9.14 -7.28
N THR A 290 22.10 -8.19 -7.64
CA THR A 290 22.40 -7.21 -8.69
C THR A 290 23.52 -6.29 -8.22
N GLU A 291 24.12 -5.52 -9.12
CA GLU A 291 25.12 -4.52 -8.74
C GLU A 291 24.51 -3.49 -7.77
N GLU A 292 23.34 -2.96 -8.10
CA GLU A 292 22.62 -2.00 -7.27
C GLU A 292 22.25 -2.58 -5.90
N GLY A 293 21.75 -3.82 -5.87
CA GLY A 293 21.40 -4.52 -4.63
C GLY A 293 22.61 -4.77 -3.74
N TRP A 294 23.78 -5.08 -4.34
CA TRP A 294 25.01 -5.27 -3.58
C TRP A 294 25.53 -3.97 -2.99
N LEU A 295 25.48 -2.86 -3.75
CA LEU A 295 25.81 -1.53 -3.25
C LEU A 295 24.89 -1.09 -2.11
N TRP A 296 23.59 -1.32 -2.27
CA TRP A 296 22.61 -1.08 -1.21
C TRP A 296 22.94 -1.88 0.05
N LEU A 297 23.23 -3.17 -0.08
CA LEU A 297 23.57 -4.05 1.03
C LEU A 297 24.84 -3.58 1.75
N ALA A 298 25.87 -3.16 1.00
CA ALA A 298 27.10 -2.62 1.55
C ALA A 298 26.86 -1.31 2.34
N ALA A 299 25.96 -0.44 1.83
CA ALA A 299 25.55 0.77 2.54
C ALA A 299 24.82 0.45 3.86
N GLN A 300 23.92 -0.56 3.87
CA GLN A 300 23.27 -1.02 5.10
C GLN A 300 24.27 -1.58 6.12
N ALA A 301 25.26 -2.36 5.67
CA ALA A 301 26.29 -2.90 6.52
C ALA A 301 27.14 -1.81 7.23
N SER A 302 27.42 -0.72 6.53
CA SER A 302 28.19 0.41 7.08
C SER A 302 27.44 1.20 8.16
N GLN A 303 26.11 1.20 8.11
CA GLN A 303 25.24 1.90 9.08
C GLN A 303 24.90 1.04 10.30
N ASN A 304 24.83 -0.28 10.13
CA ASN A 304 24.53 -1.22 11.19
C ASN A 304 25.80 -1.68 11.91
N LYS A 305 25.93 -1.34 13.19
CA LYS A 305 27.00 -1.84 14.07
C LYS A 305 26.88 -3.36 14.35
N ASN A 306 25.82 -4.00 13.91
CA ASN A 306 25.60 -5.44 14.07
C ASN A 306 26.24 -6.19 12.89
N GLU A 307 27.07 -7.19 13.17
CA GLU A 307 27.82 -7.96 12.21
C GLU A 307 26.97 -8.82 11.25
N ARG A 308 25.68 -8.97 11.52
CA ARG A 308 24.79 -9.83 10.71
C ARG A 308 23.87 -8.99 9.83
N LEU A 309 24.02 -9.13 8.53
CA LEU A 309 23.10 -8.59 7.53
C LEU A 309 21.84 -9.47 7.46
N GLY A 310 20.68 -8.84 7.33
CA GLY A 310 19.39 -9.53 7.24
C GLY A 310 18.24 -8.52 7.09
N PRO A 311 16.99 -8.99 7.00
CA PRO A 311 15.81 -8.14 6.93
C PRO A 311 15.72 -7.13 8.07
N ARG A 312 15.17 -5.95 7.79
CA ARG A 312 15.17 -4.76 8.66
C ARG A 312 14.77 -5.03 10.11
N TYR A 313 13.74 -5.82 10.34
CA TYR A 313 13.17 -6.05 11.68
C TYR A 313 13.46 -7.44 12.24
N LEU A 314 14.39 -8.18 11.61
CA LEU A 314 14.74 -9.52 12.01
C LEU A 314 16.06 -9.52 12.79
N GLN A 315 16.08 -10.20 13.91
CA GLN A 315 17.28 -10.35 14.73
C GLN A 315 17.40 -11.80 15.25
N CYS A 316 18.63 -12.25 15.45
CA CYS A 316 18.92 -13.53 16.10
C CYS A 316 19.39 -13.27 17.53
N GLN A 317 18.65 -13.73 18.54
CA GLN A 317 19.03 -13.64 19.93
C GLN A 317 19.18 -15.03 20.53
N SER A 318 20.37 -15.34 21.07
CA SER A 318 20.66 -16.64 21.69
C SER A 318 20.27 -17.85 20.83
N GLY A 319 20.44 -17.74 19.50
CA GLY A 319 20.10 -18.78 18.54
C GLY A 319 18.61 -18.84 18.11
N ALA A 320 17.76 -18.00 18.67
CA ALA A 320 16.36 -17.89 18.26
C ALA A 320 16.14 -16.66 17.36
N TRP A 321 15.35 -16.85 16.30
CA TRP A 321 14.95 -15.75 15.44
C TRP A 321 13.78 -14.97 16.05
N MET A 322 13.97 -13.67 16.16
CA MET A 322 13.03 -12.73 16.74
C MET A 322 12.66 -11.66 15.71
N TYR A 323 11.41 -11.21 15.74
CA TYR A 323 10.89 -10.17 14.89
C TYR A 323 10.46 -8.96 15.71
N GLN A 324 10.88 -7.75 15.32
CA GLN A 324 10.48 -6.51 15.95
C GLN A 324 9.13 -6.05 15.36
N ASN A 325 8.08 -6.09 16.17
CA ASN A 325 6.71 -5.76 15.82
C ASN A 325 6.23 -4.55 16.63
N PHE A 326 6.08 -3.38 16.01
CA PHE A 326 5.70 -2.12 16.66
C PHE A 326 6.46 -1.84 17.95
N GLY A 327 7.79 -1.96 17.90
CA GLY A 327 8.70 -1.75 19.04
C GLY A 327 8.81 -2.93 20.00
N GLN A 328 8.01 -3.97 19.85
CA GLN A 328 8.08 -5.18 20.69
C GLN A 328 8.84 -6.28 19.96
N LEU A 329 9.68 -6.99 20.67
CA LEU A 329 10.43 -8.12 20.13
C LEU A 329 9.68 -9.41 20.43
N GLU A 330 9.29 -10.12 19.39
CA GLU A 330 8.47 -11.34 19.46
C GLU A 330 9.17 -12.50 18.76
N PRO A 331 8.91 -13.76 19.13
CA PRO A 331 9.37 -14.92 18.34
C PRO A 331 8.91 -14.82 16.89
N LEU A 332 9.81 -15.12 15.95
CA LEU A 332 9.50 -15.05 14.53
C LEU A 332 8.40 -16.05 14.16
N PRO A 333 7.27 -15.59 13.55
CA PRO A 333 6.18 -16.46 13.15
C PRO A 333 6.49 -17.16 11.82
N LEU A 334 7.19 -18.30 11.85
CA LEU A 334 7.77 -18.98 10.69
C LEU A 334 6.79 -19.22 9.52
N HIS A 335 5.56 -19.55 9.80
CA HIS A 335 4.55 -19.87 8.77
C HIS A 335 3.84 -18.64 8.21
N GLN A 336 4.10 -17.44 8.77
CA GLN A 336 3.57 -16.20 8.21
C GLN A 336 4.40 -15.72 7.02
N VAL A 337 3.79 -14.86 6.19
CA VAL A 337 4.47 -14.23 5.06
C VAL A 337 5.66 -13.39 5.53
N ALA A 338 6.80 -13.59 4.92
CA ALA A 338 7.99 -12.77 5.12
C ALA A 338 7.73 -11.35 4.59
N ARG A 339 7.98 -10.36 5.43
CA ARG A 339 7.65 -8.96 5.16
C ARG A 339 8.79 -8.02 5.50
N HIS A 340 8.69 -6.78 5.04
CA HIS A 340 9.75 -5.77 5.17
C HIS A 340 11.02 -6.18 4.43
N LEU A 341 10.83 -6.74 3.24
CA LEU A 341 11.90 -7.17 2.34
C LEU A 341 11.99 -6.19 1.15
N SER A 342 13.15 -5.60 0.94
CA SER A 342 13.40 -4.75 -0.22
C SER A 342 13.28 -5.53 -1.55
N TYR A 343 13.15 -4.81 -2.65
CA TYR A 343 13.17 -5.40 -3.98
C TYR A 343 14.48 -6.18 -4.26
N PHE A 344 15.60 -5.67 -3.76
CA PHE A 344 16.91 -6.31 -3.90
C PHE A 344 16.98 -7.65 -3.17
N GLU A 345 16.44 -7.73 -1.96
CA GLU A 345 16.34 -8.94 -1.16
C GLU A 345 15.44 -9.98 -1.84
N ALA A 346 14.31 -9.55 -2.38
CA ALA A 346 13.40 -10.40 -3.13
C ALA A 346 14.05 -10.97 -4.40
N GLN A 347 14.82 -10.17 -5.14
CA GLN A 347 15.56 -10.62 -6.31
C GLN A 347 16.67 -11.62 -5.95
N ALA A 348 17.42 -11.36 -4.87
CA ALA A 348 18.51 -12.23 -4.42
C ALA A 348 17.96 -13.61 -4.01
N TRP A 349 16.86 -13.64 -3.26
CA TRP A 349 16.19 -14.90 -2.91
C TRP A 349 15.68 -15.64 -4.14
N CYS A 350 15.08 -14.96 -5.10
CA CYS A 350 14.61 -15.57 -6.33
C CYS A 350 15.76 -16.22 -7.12
N ARG A 351 16.92 -15.56 -7.23
CA ARG A 351 18.11 -16.12 -7.88
C ARG A 351 18.63 -17.35 -7.14
N TRP A 352 18.66 -17.30 -5.82
CA TRP A 352 19.05 -18.43 -4.99
C TRP A 352 18.17 -19.66 -5.25
N LYS A 353 16.85 -19.48 -5.45
CA LYS A 353 15.91 -20.55 -5.82
C LYS A 353 15.91 -20.92 -7.31
N ASN A 354 16.76 -20.29 -8.12
CA ASN A 354 16.70 -20.40 -9.59
C ASN A 354 15.32 -20.08 -10.15
N ARG A 355 14.74 -19.00 -9.63
CA ARG A 355 13.44 -18.43 -9.99
C ARG A 355 13.58 -16.92 -10.24
N ARG A 356 12.49 -16.24 -10.52
CA ARG A 356 12.42 -14.79 -10.72
C ARG A 356 11.19 -14.20 -10.05
N LEU A 357 11.14 -12.87 -9.92
CA LEU A 357 9.91 -12.19 -9.60
C LEU A 357 8.93 -12.31 -10.77
N PRO A 358 7.61 -12.40 -10.51
CA PRO A 358 6.60 -12.31 -11.56
C PRO A 358 6.57 -10.90 -12.16
N SER A 359 6.17 -10.78 -13.41
CA SER A 359 5.72 -9.49 -13.94
C SER A 359 4.38 -9.10 -13.33
N GLU A 360 4.01 -7.81 -13.40
CA GLU A 360 2.70 -7.35 -12.94
C GLU A 360 1.53 -8.04 -13.69
N ALA A 361 1.73 -8.36 -14.97
CA ALA A 361 0.73 -9.06 -15.78
C ALA A 361 0.58 -10.54 -15.38
N GLU A 362 1.67 -11.23 -15.07
CA GLU A 362 1.65 -12.61 -14.55
C GLU A 362 0.99 -12.67 -13.17
N TRP A 363 1.32 -11.72 -12.29
CA TRP A 363 0.70 -11.61 -10.98
C TRP A 363 -0.80 -11.36 -11.11
N GLU A 364 -1.19 -10.41 -11.96
CA GLU A 364 -2.60 -10.05 -12.15
C GLU A 364 -3.42 -11.18 -12.75
N TRP A 365 -2.86 -11.90 -13.74
CA TRP A 365 -3.49 -13.12 -14.26
C TRP A 365 -3.70 -14.16 -13.15
N ALA A 366 -2.67 -14.42 -12.36
CA ALA A 366 -2.72 -15.40 -11.28
C ALA A 366 -3.74 -15.02 -10.20
N ALA A 367 -3.89 -13.74 -9.89
CA ALA A 367 -4.86 -13.24 -8.92
C ALA A 367 -6.33 -13.45 -9.33
N HIS A 368 -6.58 -13.79 -10.61
CA HIS A 368 -7.90 -14.20 -11.10
C HIS A 368 -8.07 -15.74 -11.12
N GLN A 369 -7.05 -16.50 -10.71
CA GLN A 369 -7.14 -17.96 -10.67
C GLN A 369 -7.55 -18.46 -9.30
N PRO A 370 -8.27 -19.59 -9.21
CA PRO A 370 -8.58 -20.23 -7.95
C PRO A 370 -7.31 -20.64 -7.20
N GLY A 371 -7.31 -20.44 -5.90
CA GLY A 371 -6.20 -20.86 -5.04
C GLY A 371 -5.02 -19.89 -4.96
N PHE A 372 -5.10 -18.75 -5.61
CA PHE A 372 -4.13 -17.68 -5.41
C PHE A 372 -4.41 -16.93 -4.11
N GLU A 373 -3.45 -16.90 -3.19
CA GLU A 373 -3.57 -16.25 -1.88
C GLU A 373 -2.70 -14.98 -1.86
N PHE A 374 -3.28 -13.83 -1.50
CA PHE A 374 -2.59 -12.54 -1.42
C PHE A 374 -3.26 -11.63 -0.37
N GLY A 375 -2.61 -10.50 -0.05
CA GLY A 375 -3.22 -9.48 0.81
C GLY A 375 -2.60 -9.32 2.19
N GLU A 376 -1.54 -10.06 2.52
CA GLU A 376 -0.77 -9.84 3.75
C GLU A 376 0.34 -8.81 3.56
N VAL A 377 0.88 -8.72 2.36
CA VAL A 377 1.95 -7.81 1.96
C VAL A 377 1.67 -7.25 0.56
N TRP A 378 2.14 -6.06 0.28
CA TRP A 378 2.38 -5.62 -1.08
C TRP A 378 3.47 -6.51 -1.69
N GLU A 379 3.30 -6.93 -2.93
CA GLU A 379 4.21 -7.89 -3.55
C GLU A 379 5.02 -7.25 -4.67
N TRP A 380 6.35 -7.32 -4.55
CA TRP A 380 7.26 -6.87 -5.61
C TRP A 380 7.04 -7.64 -6.90
N THR A 381 6.99 -6.92 -8.01
CA THR A 381 7.01 -7.48 -9.37
C THR A 381 8.26 -7.03 -10.12
N SER A 382 8.61 -7.74 -11.17
CA SER A 382 9.74 -7.37 -12.06
C SER A 382 9.39 -6.25 -13.03
N SER A 383 8.15 -5.78 -13.06
CA SER A 383 7.70 -4.75 -13.99
C SER A 383 8.09 -3.35 -13.52
N PRO A 384 8.64 -2.51 -14.41
CA PRO A 384 8.89 -1.11 -14.10
C PRO A 384 7.57 -0.33 -14.05
N PHE A 385 7.48 0.62 -13.13
CA PHE A 385 6.37 1.56 -13.07
C PHE A 385 6.49 2.59 -14.19
N LEU A 386 5.77 2.33 -15.25
CA LEU A 386 5.65 3.15 -16.45
C LEU A 386 4.17 3.20 -16.86
N PRO A 387 3.75 4.16 -17.70
CA PRO A 387 2.41 4.16 -18.26
C PRO A 387 2.13 2.86 -19.02
N LEU A 388 0.90 2.40 -19.00
CA LEU A 388 0.48 1.23 -19.77
C LEU A 388 0.43 1.51 -21.29
N CYS A 389 0.47 2.79 -21.68
CA CYS A 389 0.63 3.26 -23.05
C CYS A 389 1.97 3.98 -23.23
N SER A 390 2.23 4.56 -24.41
CA SER A 390 3.38 5.45 -24.60
C SER A 390 3.20 6.73 -23.76
N LEU A 391 4.29 7.31 -23.27
CA LEU A 391 4.25 8.59 -22.54
C LEU A 391 3.54 9.70 -23.36
N ALA A 392 3.71 9.71 -24.69
CA ALA A 392 3.05 10.66 -25.57
C ALA A 392 1.52 10.53 -25.60
N ASN A 393 0.99 9.34 -25.29
CA ASN A 393 -0.43 9.03 -25.28
C ASN A 393 -1.01 8.95 -23.85
N PHE A 394 -0.18 9.13 -22.83
CA PHE A 394 -0.62 9.08 -21.44
C PHE A 394 -1.47 10.32 -21.13
N GLN A 395 -2.67 10.08 -20.62
CA GLN A 395 -3.59 11.13 -20.20
C GLN A 395 -3.65 11.15 -18.68
N CYS A 396 -3.00 12.16 -18.08
CA CYS A 396 -3.11 12.40 -16.65
C CYS A 396 -4.56 12.71 -16.26
N HIS A 397 -4.99 12.12 -15.16
CA HIS A 397 -6.18 12.59 -14.47
C HIS A 397 -5.94 13.97 -13.82
N PRO A 398 -6.97 14.68 -13.34
CA PRO A 398 -6.79 16.01 -12.76
C PRO A 398 -5.70 16.11 -11.67
N TYR A 399 -5.50 15.06 -10.86
CA TYR A 399 -4.38 14.97 -9.92
C TYR A 399 -3.14 14.39 -10.62
N GLN A 400 -2.45 15.24 -11.39
CA GLN A 400 -1.32 14.85 -12.24
C GLN A 400 -0.12 14.33 -11.44
N ASP A 401 0.09 14.84 -10.23
CA ASP A 401 1.24 14.48 -9.37
C ASP A 401 1.12 13.08 -8.76
N TYR A 402 0.00 12.38 -8.95
CA TYR A 402 -0.18 11.04 -8.42
C TYR A 402 0.72 10.02 -9.11
N SER A 403 0.86 10.05 -10.43
CA SER A 403 1.58 9.05 -11.18
C SER A 403 2.72 9.60 -12.03
N TYR A 404 2.48 10.70 -12.74
CA TYR A 404 3.39 11.19 -13.80
C TYR A 404 4.83 11.45 -13.31
N PRO A 405 5.09 12.07 -12.14
CA PRO A 405 6.45 12.32 -11.66
C PRO A 405 7.22 11.03 -11.30
N TRP A 406 6.51 9.92 -11.15
CA TRP A 406 7.06 8.67 -10.63
C TRP A 406 7.26 7.58 -11.68
N PHE A 407 7.05 7.89 -12.96
CA PHE A 407 7.36 7.00 -14.08
C PHE A 407 8.88 6.97 -14.37
N ASP A 408 9.66 6.66 -13.36
CA ASP A 408 11.12 6.57 -13.40
C ASP A 408 11.65 5.13 -13.51
N GLY A 409 10.75 4.16 -13.67
CA GLY A 409 11.11 2.74 -13.79
C GLY A 409 11.26 2.01 -12.47
N ARG A 410 10.92 2.63 -11.32
CA ARG A 410 10.82 1.92 -10.04
C ARG A 410 9.89 0.70 -10.14
N PRO A 411 10.08 -0.35 -9.32
CA PRO A 411 9.25 -1.55 -9.47
C PRO A 411 7.79 -1.32 -9.09
N VAL A 412 6.88 -1.97 -9.84
CA VAL A 412 5.46 -2.06 -9.50
C VAL A 412 5.26 -3.07 -8.39
N LEU A 413 4.39 -2.72 -7.44
CA LEU A 413 3.88 -3.64 -6.43
C LEU A 413 2.41 -3.95 -6.71
N LYS A 414 2.02 -5.20 -6.47
CA LYS A 414 0.66 -5.69 -6.66
C LYS A 414 0.06 -6.22 -5.36
N GLY A 415 -1.25 -6.37 -5.37
CA GLY A 415 -2.00 -6.85 -4.23
C GLY A 415 -2.34 -5.74 -3.23
N HIS A 416 -2.12 -6.00 -1.98
CA HIS A 416 -2.28 -5.09 -0.86
C HIS A 416 -1.63 -5.68 0.40
N SER A 417 -1.39 -4.86 1.42
CA SER A 417 -0.87 -5.31 2.70
C SER A 417 -1.99 -5.51 3.73
N LEU A 418 -1.66 -6.08 4.86
CA LEU A 418 -2.56 -6.19 6.01
C LEU A 418 -3.03 -4.81 6.53
N ALA A 419 -2.22 -3.77 6.33
CA ALA A 419 -2.52 -2.40 6.75
C ALA A 419 -3.38 -1.63 5.73
N THR A 420 -3.48 -2.12 4.50
CA THR A 420 -4.19 -1.45 3.40
C THR A 420 -5.71 -1.45 3.66
N PRO A 421 -6.37 -0.28 3.66
CA PRO A 421 -7.82 -0.19 3.75
C PRO A 421 -8.56 -0.92 2.63
N GLU A 422 -9.73 -1.49 2.94
CA GLU A 422 -10.51 -2.32 1.99
C GLU A 422 -10.78 -1.64 0.66
N ARG A 423 -11.02 -0.32 0.66
CA ARG A 423 -11.30 0.45 -0.55
C ARG A 423 -10.15 0.54 -1.54
N LEU A 424 -8.91 0.36 -1.07
CA LEU A 424 -7.71 0.31 -1.91
C LEU A 424 -7.38 -1.11 -2.42
N ARG A 425 -8.06 -2.14 -1.89
CA ARG A 425 -7.79 -3.54 -2.23
C ARG A 425 -8.44 -3.89 -3.57
N HIS A 426 -7.66 -3.76 -4.63
CA HIS A 426 -8.12 -4.06 -5.99
C HIS A 426 -6.97 -4.72 -6.78
N ARG A 427 -7.24 -5.86 -7.45
CA ARG A 427 -6.23 -6.61 -8.20
C ARG A 427 -5.59 -5.80 -9.33
N LYS A 428 -6.29 -4.79 -9.87
CA LYS A 428 -5.77 -3.88 -10.90
C LYS A 428 -4.94 -2.74 -10.33
N PHE A 429 -4.98 -2.49 -9.00
CA PHE A 429 -4.21 -1.42 -8.39
C PHE A 429 -2.72 -1.60 -8.64
N ARG A 430 -2.03 -0.50 -8.96
CA ARG A 430 -0.60 -0.46 -9.24
C ARG A 430 0.07 0.46 -8.22
N ASN A 431 0.62 -0.13 -7.17
CA ASN A 431 1.43 0.60 -6.20
C ASN A 431 2.88 0.67 -6.67
N PHE A 432 3.62 1.66 -6.18
CA PHE A 432 4.99 1.90 -6.62
C PHE A 432 5.82 2.50 -5.50
N PHE A 433 6.97 1.91 -5.24
CA PHE A 433 7.98 2.41 -4.30
C PHE A 433 9.37 2.22 -4.87
N THR A 434 10.35 2.95 -4.35
CA THR A 434 11.74 2.74 -4.72
C THR A 434 12.26 1.39 -4.22
N PRO A 435 13.25 0.77 -4.90
CA PRO A 435 13.61 -0.63 -4.69
C PRO A 435 14.22 -0.92 -3.30
N GLU A 436 14.76 0.09 -2.63
CA GLU A 436 15.34 -0.04 -1.28
C GLU A 436 14.30 -0.07 -0.16
N ARG A 437 13.03 0.28 -0.43
CA ARG A 437 11.99 0.37 0.61
C ARG A 437 11.74 -0.99 1.26
N ASN A 438 12.00 -1.07 2.55
CA ASN A 438 11.75 -2.23 3.41
C ASN A 438 11.12 -1.87 4.75
N ASP A 439 10.70 -0.62 4.90
CA ASP A 439 9.94 -0.09 6.03
C ASP A 439 8.43 -0.37 5.91
N ILE A 440 7.94 -0.52 4.70
CA ILE A 440 6.55 -0.83 4.36
C ILE A 440 6.24 -2.33 4.49
N PHE A 441 4.95 -2.70 4.61
CA PHE A 441 4.54 -4.11 4.64
C PHE A 441 4.62 -4.73 3.24
N VAL A 442 5.82 -5.07 2.83
CA VAL A 442 6.15 -5.58 1.50
C VAL A 442 6.86 -6.91 1.58
N GLY A 443 6.52 -7.80 0.67
CA GLY A 443 7.13 -9.10 0.46
C GLY A 443 7.10 -9.45 -1.03
N PHE A 444 7.09 -10.73 -1.35
CA PHE A 444 7.09 -11.17 -2.74
C PHE A 444 6.69 -12.64 -2.86
N ARG A 445 6.40 -13.05 -4.07
CA ARG A 445 6.35 -14.46 -4.50
C ARG A 445 7.24 -14.66 -5.70
N SER A 446 7.56 -15.90 -6.01
CA SER A 446 8.41 -16.20 -7.15
C SER A 446 7.62 -16.79 -8.31
N ALA A 447 8.20 -16.65 -9.51
CA ALA A 447 7.74 -17.24 -10.74
C ALA A 447 8.89 -17.93 -11.48
N LYS A 448 8.55 -18.77 -12.45
CA LYS A 448 9.50 -19.45 -13.32
C LYS A 448 8.94 -19.51 -14.73
N SER A 449 9.75 -19.13 -15.72
CA SER A 449 9.38 -19.30 -17.12
C SER A 449 9.38 -20.80 -17.47
N MET A 450 8.37 -21.23 -18.20
CA MET A 450 8.29 -22.58 -18.74
C MET A 450 8.73 -22.51 -20.20
N VAL A 451 9.68 -23.34 -20.56
CA VAL A 451 10.23 -23.45 -21.93
C VAL A 451 9.31 -24.30 -22.79
#